data_0c77ade4cd0bf8c42b7d8b6fa7151337
#
_entry.id   0c77ade4cd0bf8c42b7d8b6fa7151337
#
_cell.length_a   1.000
_cell.length_b   1.000
_cell.length_c   1.000
_cell.angle_alpha   90.00
_cell.angle_beta   90.00
_cell.angle_gamma   90.00
#
_symmetry.space_group_name_H-M   'P 1'
#
loop_
_entity.id
_entity.type
_entity.pdbx_description
1 polymer ?
#
loop_
_entity_poly.entity_id
_entity_poly.type
_entity_poly.pdbx_seq_one_letter_code
_entity_poly.pdbx_strand_id
1 'polypeptide(L)'
;LNLLFKALRDPTRRRILEMLKTRDLTVGEISDAFAMTTPSISYHLDLLKHAQLVSAHKNGQFVTYSLETTVLDESLGWILDLIKKPKGKRK
;
A
#
# COMPACT_ATOMS: atom_id res chain seq x y z
N LEU A 1 11.92 4.35 2.21
CA LEU A 1 11.56 3.11 2.93
C LEU A 1 10.82 3.37 4.24
N ASN A 2 11.09 4.51 4.88
CA ASN A 2 10.40 4.79 6.15
C ASN A 2 8.89 4.88 5.98
N LEU A 3 8.44 5.54 4.91
CA LEU A 3 7.01 5.65 4.65
C LEU A 3 6.41 4.30 4.33
N LEU A 4 7.15 3.48 3.59
CA LEU A 4 6.69 2.13 3.27
C LEU A 4 6.50 1.32 4.55
N PHE A 5 7.51 1.30 5.42
CA PHE A 5 7.42 0.51 6.64
C PHE A 5 6.33 1.04 7.56
N LYS A 6 6.17 2.35 7.65
CA LYS A 6 5.10 2.93 8.45
C LYS A 6 3.74 2.47 7.92
N ALA A 7 3.56 2.50 6.61
CA ALA A 7 2.29 2.08 6.02
C ALA A 7 2.02 0.59 6.26
N LEU A 8 3.05 -0.23 6.13
CA LEU A 8 2.88 -1.68 6.25
C LEU A 8 2.79 -2.17 7.69
N ARG A 9 3.06 -1.31 8.66
CA ARG A 9 3.04 -1.71 10.05
C ARG A 9 1.63 -2.02 10.55
N ASP A 10 0.63 -1.37 9.98
CA ASP A 10 -0.74 -1.51 10.44
C ASP A 10 -1.49 -2.61 9.69
N PRO A 11 -2.15 -3.53 10.40
CA PRO A 11 -2.85 -4.64 9.73
C PRO A 11 -4.02 -4.18 8.85
N THR A 12 -4.70 -3.08 9.22
CA THR A 12 -5.77 -2.57 8.37
C THR A 12 -5.23 -2.12 7.04
N ARG A 13 -4.10 -1.42 7.04
CA ARG A 13 -3.50 -0.95 5.80
C ARG A 13 -3.02 -2.10 4.94
N ARG A 14 -2.43 -3.15 5.55
CA ARG A 14 -2.03 -4.32 4.77
C ARG A 14 -3.24 -4.98 4.13
N ARG A 15 -4.36 -5.05 4.87
CA ARG A 15 -5.57 -5.65 4.33
C ARG A 15 -6.13 -4.85 3.15
N ILE A 16 -6.06 -3.52 3.25
CA ILE A 16 -6.51 -2.67 2.14
C ILE A 16 -5.71 -2.97 0.88
N LEU A 17 -4.39 -3.10 1.02
CA LEU A 17 -3.55 -3.42 -0.14
C LEU A 17 -3.93 -4.77 -0.73
N GLU A 18 -4.21 -5.76 0.11
CA GLU A 18 -4.64 -7.07 -0.38
C GLU A 18 -5.94 -6.98 -1.16
N MET A 19 -6.88 -6.17 -0.67
CA MET A 19 -8.14 -5.98 -1.36
C MET A 19 -7.93 -5.32 -2.72
N LEU A 20 -7.06 -4.33 -2.78
CA LEU A 20 -6.78 -3.62 -4.03
C LEU A 20 -6.00 -4.46 -5.02
N LYS A 21 -5.41 -5.55 -4.57
CA LYS A 21 -4.72 -6.46 -5.46
C LYS A 21 -5.69 -7.09 -6.46
N THR A 22 -6.93 -7.30 -6.06
CA THR A 22 -7.90 -7.95 -6.92
C THR A 22 -8.67 -6.99 -7.82
N ARG A 23 -8.91 -5.78 -7.35
CA ARG A 23 -9.58 -4.77 -8.17
C ARG A 23 -9.52 -3.41 -7.49
N ASP A 24 -9.77 -2.37 -8.27
CA ASP A 24 -9.86 -1.02 -7.74
C ASP A 24 -11.13 -0.87 -6.93
N LEU A 25 -11.08 -0.04 -5.90
CA LEU A 25 -12.19 0.12 -4.97
C LEU A 25 -12.38 1.58 -4.61
N THR A 26 -13.62 1.97 -4.34
CA THR A 26 -13.92 3.29 -3.80
C THR A 26 -13.74 3.26 -2.28
N VAL A 27 -13.67 4.46 -1.67
CA VAL A 27 -13.58 4.58 -0.23
C VAL A 27 -14.78 3.88 0.43
N GLY A 28 -15.96 4.05 -0.13
CA GLY A 28 -17.16 3.43 0.44
C GLY A 28 -17.09 1.92 0.45
N GLU A 29 -16.61 1.35 -0.66
CA GLU A 29 -16.47 -0.10 -0.74
C GLU A 29 -15.46 -0.62 0.29
N ILE A 30 -14.39 0.10 0.49
CA ILE A 30 -13.40 -0.29 1.48
C ILE A 30 -13.97 -0.15 2.89
N SER A 31 -14.64 0.97 3.18
CA SER A 31 -15.24 1.19 4.50
C SER A 31 -16.23 0.09 4.85
N ASP A 32 -17.04 -0.30 3.88
CA ASP A 32 -18.04 -1.35 4.11
C ASP A 32 -17.40 -2.67 4.48
N ALA A 33 -16.28 -3.00 3.85
CA ALA A 33 -15.60 -4.26 4.11
C ALA A 33 -15.03 -4.34 5.52
N PHE A 34 -14.69 -3.17 6.12
CA PHE A 34 -14.09 -3.15 7.45
C PHE A 34 -15.08 -2.79 8.55
N ALA A 35 -16.31 -2.40 8.19
CA ALA A 35 -17.24 -1.87 9.18
C ALA A 35 -16.61 -0.71 9.94
N MET A 36 -15.82 0.11 9.25
CA MET A 36 -15.18 1.29 9.81
C MET A 36 -15.76 2.54 9.17
N THR A 37 -15.61 3.66 9.87
CA THR A 37 -16.11 4.91 9.32
C THR A 37 -15.28 5.35 8.14
N THR A 38 -15.89 6.12 7.24
CA THR A 38 -15.20 6.65 6.09
C THR A 38 -13.99 7.50 6.48
N PRO A 39 -14.08 8.40 7.49
CA PRO A 39 -12.88 9.15 7.91
C PRO A 39 -11.74 8.26 8.39
N SER A 40 -12.04 7.16 9.09
CA SER A 40 -10.99 6.24 9.53
C SER A 40 -10.30 5.60 8.34
N ILE A 41 -11.08 5.14 7.38
CA ILE A 41 -10.51 4.54 6.17
C ILE A 41 -9.73 5.57 5.37
N SER A 42 -10.25 6.80 5.25
CA SER A 42 -9.54 7.86 4.54
C SER A 42 -8.17 8.14 5.15
N TYR A 43 -8.08 8.10 6.49
CA TYR A 43 -6.80 8.27 7.15
C TYR A 43 -5.80 7.21 6.70
N HIS A 44 -6.22 5.96 6.68
CA HIS A 44 -5.35 4.87 6.24
C HIS A 44 -4.97 5.00 4.77
N LEU A 45 -5.93 5.41 3.93
CA LEU A 45 -5.65 5.60 2.52
C LEU A 45 -4.69 6.75 2.28
N ASP A 46 -4.77 7.81 3.08
CA ASP A 46 -3.82 8.92 2.97
C ASP A 46 -2.41 8.47 3.28
N LEU A 47 -2.23 7.64 4.31
CA LEU A 47 -0.90 7.12 4.63
C LEU A 47 -0.38 6.23 3.52
N LEU A 48 -1.26 5.39 2.95
CA LEU A 48 -0.87 4.54 1.83
C LEU A 48 -0.50 5.37 0.60
N LYS A 49 -1.23 6.45 0.37
CA LYS A 49 -0.95 7.34 -0.76
C LYS A 49 0.37 8.06 -0.58
N HIS A 50 0.66 8.52 0.62
CA HIS A 50 1.95 9.15 0.91
C HIS A 50 3.11 8.20 0.69
N ALA A 51 2.91 6.93 0.99
CA ALA A 51 3.93 5.91 0.77
C ALA A 51 3.98 5.46 -0.69
N GLN A 52 3.10 6.00 -1.54
CA GLN A 52 3.02 5.66 -2.96
C GLN A 52 2.68 4.20 -3.20
N LEU A 53 1.86 3.64 -2.31
CA LEU A 53 1.39 2.26 -2.43
C LEU A 53 0.03 2.18 -3.07
N VAL A 54 -0.69 3.30 -3.14
CA VAL A 54 -1.96 3.40 -3.83
C VAL A 54 -2.01 4.72 -4.56
N SER A 55 -2.84 4.78 -5.60
CA SER A 55 -3.16 6.02 -6.29
C SER A 55 -4.66 6.25 -6.25
N ALA A 56 -5.06 7.49 -6.35
CA ALA A 56 -6.47 7.87 -6.30
C ALA A 56 -6.87 8.49 -7.63
N HIS A 57 -8.00 8.07 -8.16
CA HIS A 57 -8.50 8.56 -9.43
C HIS A 57 -9.94 9.03 -9.24
N LYS A 58 -10.17 10.28 -9.58
CA LYS A 58 -11.52 10.81 -9.50
C LYS A 58 -12.29 10.42 -10.75
N ASN A 59 -13.46 9.84 -10.55
CA ASN A 59 -14.30 9.40 -11.65
C ASN A 59 -15.71 9.88 -11.35
N GLY A 60 -16.09 11.02 -11.94
CA GLY A 60 -17.35 11.65 -11.59
C GLY A 60 -17.28 12.16 -10.17
N GLN A 61 -18.23 11.72 -9.34
CA GLN A 61 -18.23 12.11 -7.92
C GLN A 61 -17.61 11.04 -7.03
N PHE A 62 -17.08 9.99 -7.62
CA PHE A 62 -16.44 8.92 -6.85
C PHE A 62 -14.93 9.01 -6.98
N VAL A 63 -14.24 8.61 -5.91
CA VAL A 63 -12.79 8.46 -5.94
C VAL A 63 -12.49 6.99 -5.84
N THR A 64 -11.76 6.47 -6.82
CA THR A 64 -11.38 5.06 -6.89
C THR A 64 -9.91 4.93 -6.57
N TYR A 65 -9.57 3.95 -5.75
CA TYR A 65 -8.19 3.69 -5.35
C TYR A 65 -7.66 2.46 -6.05
N SER A 66 -6.41 2.55 -6.48
CA SER A 66 -5.72 1.47 -7.20
C SER A 66 -4.41 1.15 -6.51
N LEU A 67 -4.01 -0.11 -6.56
CA LEU A 67 -2.72 -0.53 -6.03
C LEU A 67 -1.60 -0.04 -6.93
N GLU A 68 -0.55 0.50 -6.32
CA GLU A 68 0.66 0.90 -7.05
C GLU A 68 1.80 0.02 -6.58
N THR A 69 2.49 -0.61 -7.51
CA THR A 69 3.50 -1.61 -7.15
C THR A 69 4.93 -1.15 -7.33
N THR A 70 5.16 0.05 -7.88
CA THR A 70 6.52 0.52 -8.16
C THR A 70 7.40 0.54 -6.91
N VAL A 71 6.91 1.13 -5.81
CA VAL A 71 7.69 1.21 -4.58
C VAL A 71 7.91 -0.19 -4.01
N LEU A 72 6.90 -1.05 -4.11
CA LEU A 72 7.04 -2.43 -3.64
C LEU A 72 8.12 -3.17 -4.42
N ASP A 73 8.13 -3.02 -5.73
CA ASP A 73 9.12 -3.68 -6.58
C ASP A 73 10.53 -3.18 -6.26
N GLU A 74 10.69 -1.87 -6.12
CA GLU A 74 11.99 -1.29 -5.82
C GLU A 74 12.48 -1.73 -4.44
N SER A 75 11.57 -1.74 -3.47
CA SER A 75 11.92 -2.15 -2.12
C SER A 75 12.26 -3.62 -2.05
N LEU A 76 11.54 -4.44 -2.80
CA LEU A 76 11.84 -5.86 -2.86
C LEU A 76 13.22 -6.08 -3.47
N GLY A 77 13.56 -5.31 -4.51
CA GLY A 77 14.90 -5.39 -5.11
C GLY A 77 15.99 -5.11 -4.09
N TRP A 78 15.80 -4.06 -3.29
CA TRP A 78 16.76 -3.71 -2.25
C TRP A 78 16.88 -4.83 -1.21
N ILE A 79 15.76 -5.40 -0.78
CA ILE A 79 15.76 -6.48 0.18
C ILE A 79 16.47 -7.70 -0.38
N LEU A 80 16.19 -8.04 -1.65
CA LEU A 80 16.84 -9.18 -2.29
C LEU A 80 18.33 -8.99 -2.39
N ASP A 81 18.79 -7.77 -2.65
CA ASP A 81 20.21 -7.49 -2.70
C ASP A 81 20.88 -7.73 -1.36
N LEU A 82 20.18 -7.42 -0.26
CA LEU A 82 20.73 -7.70 1.07
C LEU A 82 20.87 -9.20 1.30
N ILE A 83 19.90 -9.97 0.83
CA ILE A 83 19.91 -11.42 1.01
C ILE A 83 20.99 -12.06 0.16
N LYS A 84 21.17 -11.54 -1.06
CA LYS A 84 22.15 -12.10 -1.99
C LYS A 84 23.51 -11.49 -1.76
N LYS A 85 24.14 -11.86 -0.68
CA LYS A 85 25.47 -11.36 -0.39
C LYS A 85 26.48 -11.80 -1.43
N PRO A 86 27.44 -10.97 -1.75
CA PRO A 86 28.49 -11.37 -2.70
C PRO A 86 29.23 -12.56 -2.17
N LYS A 87 29.44 -13.55 -3.03
CA LYS A 87 30.15 -14.72 -2.66
C LYS A 87 31.59 -14.42 -2.44
N GLY A 88 32.18 -14.93 -1.38
CA GLY A 88 33.58 -14.76 -1.12
C GLY A 88 33.95 -13.42 -0.56
N LYS A 89 32.98 -12.62 -0.29
CA LYS A 89 33.25 -11.32 0.23
C LYS A 89 32.90 -11.22 1.65
N ARG A 90 33.07 -12.22 2.35
CA ARG A 90 32.78 -12.20 3.74
C ARG A 90 33.85 -11.61 4.50
N LYS A 91 33.54 -10.93 5.38
CA LYS A 91 34.62 -10.40 6.13
C LYS A 91 34.30 -10.24 7.53
#